data_2e7d118fd3bba03a63a21ad833aebedd
#
_entry.id   2e7d118fd3bba03a63a21ad833aebedd
#
_cell.length_a   1.000
_cell.length_b   1.000
_cell.length_c   1.000
_cell.angle_alpha   90.00
_cell.angle_beta   90.00
_cell.angle_gamma   90.00
#
_symmetry.space_group_name_H-M   'P 1'
#
loop_
_entity.id
_entity.type
_entity.pdbx_description
1 polymer ?
#
loop_
_entity_poly.entity_id
_entity_poly.type
_entity_poly.pdbx_seq_one_letter_code
_entity_poly.pdbx_strand_id
1 'polypeptide(L)'
;MSADLKEIAYALARQHWNEGYTTEAVRAIIAFGYRTMRLNRIEARCDIPNIASARVMEKAGMKFECVLRQHMFVKNVDVDLKMYSILRDEWAS
;
A
#
# COMPACT_ATOMS: atom_id res chain seq x y z
N MET A 1 4.49 15.30 -1.10
CA MET A 1 3.99 14.60 0.08
C MET A 1 3.73 13.15 -0.24
N SER A 2 4.07 12.26 0.63
CA SER A 2 3.87 10.82 0.42
C SER A 2 3.11 10.23 1.61
N ALA A 3 2.52 9.05 1.39
CA ALA A 3 1.80 8.36 2.44
C ALA A 3 1.87 6.85 2.23
N ASP A 4 1.73 6.13 3.32
CA ASP A 4 1.58 4.68 3.30
C ASP A 4 0.12 4.34 3.00
N LEU A 5 -0.09 3.28 2.22
CA LEU A 5 -1.43 2.82 1.85
C LEU A 5 -2.30 2.56 3.09
N LYS A 6 -1.71 2.05 4.17
CA LYS A 6 -2.45 1.79 5.41
C LYS A 6 -2.97 3.07 6.04
N GLU A 7 -2.21 4.16 5.97
CA GLU A 7 -2.65 5.44 6.52
C GLU A 7 -3.86 5.97 5.77
N ILE A 8 -3.84 5.85 4.44
CA ILE A 8 -4.96 6.27 3.62
C ILE A 8 -6.18 5.40 3.89
N ALA A 9 -5.98 4.09 3.98
CA ALA A 9 -7.05 3.14 4.25
C ALA A 9 -7.68 3.42 5.62
N TYR A 10 -6.86 3.74 6.62
CA TYR A 10 -7.35 4.08 7.94
C TYR A 10 -8.21 5.35 7.92
N ALA A 11 -7.76 6.36 7.19
CA ALA A 11 -8.53 7.59 7.04
C ALA A 11 -9.88 7.35 6.37
N LEU A 12 -9.91 6.49 5.33
CA LEU A 12 -11.16 6.13 4.67
C LEU A 12 -12.07 5.29 5.56
N ALA A 13 -11.49 4.40 6.36
CA ALA A 13 -12.28 3.58 7.28
C ALA A 13 -13.06 4.43 8.27
N ARG A 14 -12.50 5.54 8.69
CA ARG A 14 -13.19 6.50 9.58
C ARG A 14 -14.35 7.20 8.87
N GLN A 15 -14.44 7.08 7.54
CA GLN A 15 -15.50 7.64 6.72
C GLN A 15 -16.37 6.54 6.11
N HIS A 16 -16.61 5.46 6.85
CA HIS A 16 -17.50 4.36 6.45
C HIS A 16 -16.86 3.27 5.60
N TRP A 17 -15.56 3.28 5.48
CA TRP A 17 -14.85 2.19 4.81
C TRP A 17 -14.62 1.07 5.82
N ASN A 18 -15.21 -0.09 5.61
CA ASN A 18 -15.16 -1.18 6.58
C ASN A 18 -14.81 -2.55 6.00
N GLU A 19 -14.41 -2.62 4.76
CA GLU A 19 -14.15 -3.91 4.12
C GLU A 19 -12.67 -4.24 4.01
N GLY A 20 -12.39 -5.53 3.87
CA GLY A 20 -11.03 -6.00 3.62
C GLY A 20 -10.49 -5.55 2.26
N TYR A 21 -9.20 -5.73 2.07
CA TYR A 21 -8.53 -5.22 0.89
C TYR A 21 -8.69 -6.17 -0.29
N THR A 22 -9.42 -5.71 -1.30
CA THR A 22 -9.43 -6.32 -2.62
C THR A 22 -8.66 -5.40 -3.57
N THR A 23 -8.35 -5.88 -4.77
CA THR A 23 -7.68 -5.06 -5.77
C THR A 23 -8.44 -3.77 -6.07
N GLU A 24 -9.76 -3.86 -6.17
CA GLU A 24 -10.57 -2.67 -6.45
C GLU A 24 -10.56 -1.68 -5.29
N ALA A 25 -10.61 -2.19 -4.06
CA ALA A 25 -10.52 -1.34 -2.88
C ALA A 25 -9.19 -0.61 -2.82
N VAL A 26 -8.10 -1.30 -3.12
CA VAL A 26 -6.76 -0.69 -3.14
C VAL A 26 -6.68 0.38 -4.23
N ARG A 27 -7.24 0.11 -5.41
CA ARG A 27 -7.29 1.12 -6.47
C ARG A 27 -8.07 2.36 -6.05
N ALA A 28 -9.18 2.17 -5.35
CA ALA A 28 -9.97 3.29 -4.85
C ALA A 28 -9.20 4.10 -3.81
N ILE A 29 -8.47 3.43 -2.93
CA ILE A 29 -7.64 4.08 -1.92
C ILE A 29 -6.54 4.90 -2.59
N ILE A 30 -5.88 4.36 -3.59
CA ILE A 30 -4.84 5.06 -4.34
C ILE A 30 -5.42 6.30 -5.03
N ALA A 31 -6.58 6.15 -5.68
CA ALA A 31 -7.25 7.27 -6.32
C ALA A 31 -7.59 8.37 -5.32
N PHE A 32 -8.08 8.00 -4.14
CA PHE A 32 -8.36 8.97 -3.08
C PHE A 32 -7.10 9.72 -2.66
N GLY A 33 -6.01 9.00 -2.49
CA GLY A 33 -4.73 9.63 -2.11
C GLY A 33 -4.27 10.65 -3.14
N TYR A 34 -4.36 10.33 -4.42
CA TYR A 34 -3.89 11.25 -5.46
C TYR A 34 -4.86 12.36 -5.78
N ARG A 35 -6.17 12.10 -5.78
CA ARG A 35 -7.17 13.11 -6.12
C ARG A 35 -7.51 14.02 -4.95
N THR A 36 -7.65 13.47 -3.78
CA THR A 36 -8.11 14.22 -2.61
C THR A 36 -6.99 14.71 -1.73
N MET A 37 -6.01 13.86 -1.45
CA MET A 37 -4.88 14.22 -0.59
C MET A 37 -3.71 14.82 -1.35
N ARG A 38 -3.73 14.75 -2.67
CA ARG A 38 -2.70 15.32 -3.55
C ARG A 38 -1.30 14.82 -3.24
N LEU A 39 -1.17 13.54 -2.97
CA LEU A 39 0.10 12.92 -2.67
C LEU A 39 0.97 12.80 -3.92
N ASN A 40 2.28 12.73 -3.73
CA ASN A 40 3.23 12.48 -4.81
C ASN A 40 3.56 10.99 -4.91
N ARG A 41 3.47 10.28 -3.82
CA ARG A 41 3.88 8.89 -3.72
C ARG A 41 2.99 8.15 -2.73
N ILE A 42 2.61 6.95 -3.09
CA ILE A 42 1.92 6.01 -2.18
C ILE A 42 2.73 4.74 -2.13
N GLU A 43 3.01 4.27 -0.94
CA GLU A 43 3.75 3.03 -0.76
C GLU A 43 2.98 2.05 0.12
N ALA A 44 3.32 0.77 0.01
CA ALA A 44 2.72 -0.29 0.80
C ALA A 44 3.77 -1.35 1.09
N ARG A 45 3.62 -1.99 2.23
CA ARG A 45 4.53 -3.04 2.67
C ARG A 45 3.75 -4.30 2.99
N CYS A 46 4.36 -5.44 2.75
CA CYS A 46 3.79 -6.72 3.16
C CYS A 46 4.90 -7.69 3.54
N ASP A 47 4.57 -8.66 4.37
CA ASP A 47 5.49 -9.73 4.73
C ASP A 47 5.87 -10.52 3.48
N ILE A 48 7.13 -10.95 3.40
CA ILE A 48 7.61 -11.69 2.23
C ILE A 48 6.74 -12.90 1.92
N PRO A 49 6.32 -13.73 2.87
CA PRO A 49 5.47 -14.88 2.56
C PRO A 49 4.02 -14.53 2.22
N ASN A 50 3.62 -13.27 2.33
CA ASN A 50 2.24 -12.87 2.04
C ASN A 50 2.05 -12.61 0.54
N ILE A 51 1.95 -13.69 -0.22
CA ILE A 51 1.84 -13.63 -1.68
C ILE A 51 0.54 -12.96 -2.11
N ALA A 52 -0.54 -13.17 -1.37
CA ALA A 52 -1.85 -12.59 -1.71
C ALA A 52 -1.81 -11.07 -1.67
N SER A 53 -1.21 -10.48 -0.64
CA SER A 53 -1.07 -9.02 -0.54
C SER A 53 -0.19 -8.47 -1.65
N ALA A 54 0.91 -9.15 -1.96
CA ALA A 54 1.80 -8.72 -3.05
C ALA A 54 1.05 -8.69 -4.39
N ARG A 55 0.24 -9.71 -4.66
CA ARG A 55 -0.54 -9.77 -5.90
C ARG A 55 -1.57 -8.66 -5.98
N VAL A 56 -2.22 -8.34 -4.88
CA VAL A 56 -3.19 -7.24 -4.85
C VAL A 56 -2.50 -5.92 -5.18
N MET A 57 -1.34 -5.67 -4.59
CA MET A 57 -0.59 -4.45 -4.86
C MET A 57 -0.17 -4.37 -6.33
N GLU A 58 0.33 -5.46 -6.89
CA GLU A 58 0.75 -5.51 -8.30
C GLU A 58 -0.44 -5.28 -9.24
N LYS A 59 -1.57 -5.91 -8.97
CA LYS A 59 -2.77 -5.74 -9.77
C LYS A 59 -3.32 -4.32 -9.68
N ALA A 60 -3.10 -3.65 -8.57
CA ALA A 60 -3.52 -2.26 -8.39
C ALA A 60 -2.60 -1.27 -9.09
N GLY A 61 -1.52 -1.74 -9.70
CA GLY A 61 -0.59 -0.89 -10.44
C GLY A 61 0.65 -0.49 -9.67
N MET A 62 0.82 -0.99 -8.46
CA MET A 62 2.01 -0.71 -7.68
C MET A 62 3.19 -1.53 -8.17
N LYS A 63 4.38 -0.97 -8.06
CA LYS A 63 5.61 -1.60 -8.49
C LYS A 63 6.45 -2.02 -7.30
N PHE A 64 7.06 -3.19 -7.38
CA PHE A 64 8.00 -3.65 -6.36
C PHE A 64 9.24 -2.77 -6.37
N GLU A 65 9.66 -2.31 -5.20
CA GLU A 65 10.87 -1.50 -5.08
C GLU A 65 12.02 -2.25 -4.42
N CYS A 66 11.77 -2.86 -3.27
CA CYS A 66 12.86 -3.46 -2.51
C CYS A 66 12.34 -4.34 -1.39
N VAL A 67 13.29 -5.04 -0.76
CA VAL A 67 13.04 -5.76 0.48
C VAL A 67 13.65 -4.93 1.62
N LEU A 68 12.84 -4.65 2.63
CA LEU A 68 13.29 -4.00 3.85
C LEU A 68 13.65 -5.08 4.85
N ARG A 69 14.94 -5.26 5.09
CA ARG A 69 15.41 -6.34 5.95
C ARG A 69 15.22 -5.99 7.40
N GLN A 70 14.70 -6.95 8.18
CA GLN A 70 14.52 -6.81 9.62
C GLN A 70 13.81 -5.51 9.99
N HIS A 71 12.78 -5.17 9.21
CA HIS A 71 12.10 -3.89 9.35
C HIS A 71 11.06 -3.91 10.47
N MET A 72 10.52 -5.07 10.79
CA MET A 72 9.54 -5.23 11.86
C MET A 72 9.95 -6.37 12.79
N PHE A 73 9.63 -6.18 14.07
CA PHE A 73 9.84 -7.20 15.09
C PHE A 73 8.48 -7.75 15.49
N VAL A 74 8.19 -8.98 15.09
CA VAL A 74 6.90 -9.61 15.31
C VAL A 74 7.12 -10.94 16.03
N LYS A 75 6.45 -11.14 17.16
CA LYS A 75 6.55 -12.40 17.93
C LYS A 75 7.99 -12.80 18.21
N ASN A 76 8.82 -11.84 18.59
CA ASN A 76 10.24 -12.03 18.92
C ASN A 76 11.10 -12.47 17.73
N VAL A 77 10.66 -12.16 16.51
CA VAL A 77 11.41 -12.46 15.28
C VAL A 77 11.48 -11.21 14.41
N ASP A 78 12.65 -10.91 13.90
CA ASP A 78 12.80 -9.86 12.90
C ASP A 78 12.23 -10.34 11.57
N VAL A 79 11.41 -9.51 10.94
CA VAL A 79 10.70 -9.85 9.72
C VAL A 79 11.13 -8.94 8.59
N ASP A 80 11.44 -9.52 7.44
CA ASP A 80 11.70 -8.77 6.22
C ASP A 80 10.38 -8.45 5.52
N LEU A 81 10.31 -7.25 4.95
CA LEU A 81 9.12 -6.79 4.25
C LEU A 81 9.44 -6.50 2.79
N LYS A 82 8.49 -6.77 1.91
CA LYS A 82 8.52 -6.25 0.54
C LYS A 82 7.87 -4.89 0.50
N MET A 83 8.48 -3.95 -0.21
CA MET A 83 7.94 -2.62 -0.39
C MET A 83 7.51 -2.42 -1.83
N TYR A 84 6.30 -1.92 -1.98
CA TYR A 84 5.71 -1.55 -3.26
C TYR A 84 5.37 -0.07 -3.26
N SER A 85 5.33 0.52 -4.43
CA SER A 85 4.95 1.93 -4.54
C SER A 85 4.27 2.19 -5.87
N ILE A 86 3.55 3.30 -5.91
CA ILE A 86 3.06 3.87 -7.16
C ILE A 86 3.25 5.38 -7.07
N LEU A 87 3.88 5.95 -8.07
CA LEU A 87 4.08 7.39 -8.15
C LEU A 87 2.88 8.05 -8.82
N ARG A 88 2.67 9.33 -8.55
CA ARG A 88 1.54 10.07 -9.12
C ARG A 88 1.51 9.95 -10.65
N ASP A 89 2.67 10.11 -11.28
CA ASP A 89 2.75 10.07 -12.74
C ASP A 89 2.40 8.69 -13.29
N GLU A 90 2.75 7.65 -12.55
CA GLU A 90 2.41 6.28 -12.94
C GLU A 90 0.92 6.03 -12.83
N TRP A 91 0.27 6.59 -11.82
CA TRP A 91 -1.16 6.45 -11.63
C TRP A 91 -1.96 7.21 -12.67
N ALA A 92 -1.48 8.40 -13.05
CA ALA A 92 -2.18 9.28 -13.98
C ALA A 92 -2.02 8.89 -15.45
N SER A 93 -1.08 7.99 -15.75
CA SER A 93 -0.81 7.58 -17.14
C SER A 93 -1.79 6.55 -17.69
#